data_331649b1a7e714bfd0538c0fc57b639f
#
_entry.id   331649b1a7e714bfd0538c0fc57b639f
#
_cell.length_a   1.000
_cell.length_b   1.000
_cell.length_c   1.000
_cell.angle_alpha   90.00
_cell.angle_beta   90.00
_cell.angle_gamma   90.00
#
_symmetry.space_group_name_H-M   'P 1'
#
loop_
_entity.id
_entity.type
_entity.pdbx_description
1 polymer ?
#
loop_
_entity_poly.entity_id
_entity_poly.type
_entity_poly.pdbx_seq_one_letter_code
_entity_poly.pdbx_strand_id
1 'polypeptide(L)'
;MATLRDIKNRIVGVKSTQKITRAMKMIATAKLRGAQQRIVGARPYSNKIAEMLSRLAADDSLQTNPFFAARPVKKICVVVITADRGLCGAFNTNIIREATSYINEEQKNEGSVSVFTLGKKATDYFSKRNYTIQGKIVGLFGSLEYQSTTQLYNELVPKYLSGEFDKIILIYNEFVSMIQQKIVEVQLLPVPLIETKEEEKKYSSNYIFEPDQLSIFESLIPKHLKVQIWRALLESNAAELSARMTAMDNATTNAQELIRSLNLKYNKERQAAITKEILEIVSGANALKAG
;
A
#
# COMPACT_ATOMS: atom_id res chain seq x y z
N MET A 1 -27.62 9.56 32.53
CA MET A 1 -28.12 9.94 31.19
C MET A 1 -27.23 11.01 30.63
N ALA A 2 -26.91 11.03 29.31
CA ALA A 2 -26.14 12.11 28.72
C ALA A 2 -26.92 13.42 28.79
N THR A 3 -26.28 14.49 29.26
CA THR A 3 -26.94 15.81 29.34
C THR A 3 -27.13 16.44 27.96
N LEU A 4 -28.03 17.38 27.80
CA LEU A 4 -28.21 18.15 26.56
C LEU A 4 -26.90 18.80 26.10
N ARG A 5 -26.06 19.23 27.06
CA ARG A 5 -24.74 19.81 26.82
C ARG A 5 -23.78 18.77 26.22
N ASP A 6 -23.80 17.54 26.70
CA ASP A 6 -22.95 16.45 26.21
C ASP A 6 -23.32 16.09 24.74
N ILE A 7 -24.62 16.00 24.45
CA ILE A 7 -25.07 15.74 23.08
C ILE A 7 -24.65 16.88 22.15
N LYS A 8 -24.79 18.13 22.55
CA LYS A 8 -24.37 19.30 21.77
C LYS A 8 -22.86 19.29 21.53
N ASN A 9 -22.07 19.00 22.54
CA ASN A 9 -20.60 18.90 22.41
C ASN A 9 -20.20 17.76 21.44
N ARG A 10 -20.90 16.63 21.50
CA ARG A 10 -20.68 15.52 20.61
C ARG A 10 -21.02 15.87 19.16
N ILE A 11 -22.12 16.61 18.91
CA ILE A 11 -22.48 17.12 17.57
C ILE A 11 -21.34 18.01 17.02
N VAL A 12 -20.81 18.92 17.83
CA VAL A 12 -19.71 19.81 17.43
C VAL A 12 -18.45 19.01 17.08
N GLY A 13 -18.09 18.02 17.91
CA GLY A 13 -16.93 17.14 17.67
C GLY A 13 -17.07 16.35 16.36
N VAL A 14 -18.24 15.73 16.11
CA VAL A 14 -18.50 14.96 14.89
C VAL A 14 -18.52 15.87 13.65
N LYS A 15 -19.08 17.10 13.74
CA LYS A 15 -18.99 18.10 12.66
C LYS A 15 -17.54 18.47 12.32
N SER A 16 -16.69 18.62 13.33
CA SER A 16 -15.27 18.87 13.12
C SER A 16 -14.59 17.70 12.41
N THR A 17 -14.83 16.47 12.88
CA THR A 17 -14.31 15.25 12.24
C THR A 17 -14.77 15.14 10.78
N GLN A 18 -16.03 15.42 10.48
CA GLN A 18 -16.56 15.43 9.11
C GLN A 18 -15.81 16.43 8.20
N LYS A 19 -15.53 17.63 8.70
CA LYS A 19 -14.75 18.62 7.93
C LYS A 19 -13.33 18.12 7.64
N ILE A 20 -12.69 17.52 8.62
CA ILE A 20 -11.33 16.97 8.49
C ILE A 20 -11.32 15.82 7.47
N THR A 21 -12.22 14.85 7.60
CA THR A 21 -12.27 13.70 6.67
C THR A 21 -12.59 14.13 5.25
N ARG A 22 -13.46 15.13 5.06
CA ARG A 22 -13.75 15.72 3.75
C ARG A 22 -12.51 16.40 3.13
N ALA A 23 -11.76 17.14 3.92
CA ALA A 23 -10.51 17.75 3.46
C ALA A 23 -9.47 16.69 3.08
N MET A 24 -9.32 15.64 3.90
CA MET A 24 -8.42 14.52 3.63
C MET A 24 -8.81 13.77 2.34
N LYS A 25 -10.12 13.56 2.08
CA LYS A 25 -10.60 13.00 0.82
C LYS A 25 -10.17 13.85 -0.36
N MET A 26 -10.34 15.19 -0.29
CA MET A 26 -9.97 16.09 -1.38
C MET A 26 -8.46 16.05 -1.68
N ILE A 27 -7.63 16.05 -0.63
CA ILE A 27 -6.16 15.95 -0.78
C ILE A 27 -5.77 14.62 -1.39
N ALA A 28 -6.35 13.50 -0.91
CA ALA A 28 -6.07 12.17 -1.44
C ALA A 28 -6.46 12.07 -2.92
N THR A 29 -7.62 12.61 -3.31
CA THR A 29 -8.09 12.64 -4.70
C THR A 29 -7.15 13.43 -5.61
N ALA A 30 -6.68 14.61 -5.16
CA ALA A 30 -5.75 15.42 -5.94
C ALA A 30 -4.40 14.71 -6.15
N LYS A 31 -3.86 14.11 -5.10
CA LYS A 31 -2.60 13.34 -5.18
C LYS A 31 -2.75 12.07 -6.02
N LEU A 32 -3.90 11.39 -5.95
CA LEU A 32 -4.18 10.18 -6.73
C LEU A 32 -4.10 10.44 -8.22
N ARG A 33 -4.63 11.57 -8.72
CA ARG A 33 -4.53 11.92 -10.14
C ARG A 33 -3.08 11.97 -10.63
N GLY A 34 -2.21 12.62 -9.86
CA GLY A 34 -0.78 12.68 -10.20
C GLY A 34 -0.09 11.30 -10.13
N ALA A 35 -0.46 10.46 -9.14
CA ALA A 35 0.06 9.10 -9.02
C ALA A 35 -0.39 8.23 -10.21
N GLN A 36 -1.65 8.32 -10.63
CA GLN A 36 -2.16 7.59 -11.80
C GLN A 36 -1.42 7.97 -13.08
N GLN A 37 -1.17 9.26 -13.32
CA GLN A 37 -0.41 9.70 -14.49
C GLN A 37 1.01 9.12 -14.53
N ARG A 38 1.68 9.04 -13.37
CA ARG A 38 3.02 8.44 -13.25
C ARG A 38 2.99 6.94 -13.57
N ILE A 39 1.98 6.20 -13.11
CA ILE A 39 1.83 4.76 -13.41
C ILE A 39 1.61 4.55 -14.90
N VAL A 40 0.66 5.29 -15.51
CA VAL A 40 0.36 5.16 -16.94
C VAL A 40 1.61 5.43 -17.79
N GLY A 41 2.42 6.43 -17.40
CA GLY A 41 3.69 6.71 -18.08
C GLY A 41 4.78 5.65 -17.85
N ALA A 42 4.80 4.99 -16.68
CA ALA A 42 5.83 4.00 -16.35
C ALA A 42 5.55 2.60 -16.93
N ARG A 43 4.28 2.19 -17.05
CA ARG A 43 3.90 0.84 -17.52
C ARG A 43 4.45 0.46 -18.89
N PRO A 44 4.34 1.28 -19.95
CA PRO A 44 4.87 0.92 -21.27
C PRO A 44 6.38 0.67 -21.24
N TYR A 45 7.12 1.51 -20.53
CA TYR A 45 8.57 1.37 -20.39
C TYR A 45 8.95 0.10 -19.62
N SER A 46 8.28 -0.17 -18.50
CA SER A 46 8.47 -1.39 -17.72
C SER A 46 8.22 -2.65 -18.54
N ASN A 47 7.10 -2.68 -19.27
CA ASN A 47 6.74 -3.82 -20.10
C ASN A 47 7.75 -4.03 -21.24
N LYS A 48 8.21 -2.93 -21.88
CA LYS A 48 9.14 -3.04 -23.00
C LYS A 48 10.53 -3.52 -22.56
N ILE A 49 11.03 -3.05 -21.41
CA ILE A 49 12.27 -3.59 -20.85
C ILE A 49 12.15 -5.07 -20.49
N ALA A 50 11.04 -5.48 -19.88
CA ALA A 50 10.81 -6.88 -19.53
C ALA A 50 10.75 -7.76 -20.80
N GLU A 51 10.04 -7.32 -21.84
CA GLU A 51 9.99 -7.99 -23.14
C GLU A 51 11.39 -8.12 -23.78
N MET A 52 12.15 -7.04 -23.84
CA MET A 52 13.51 -7.06 -24.39
C MET A 52 14.43 -8.01 -23.61
N LEU A 53 14.36 -7.95 -22.28
CA LEU A 53 15.16 -8.81 -21.42
C LEU A 53 14.80 -10.29 -21.60
N SER A 54 13.50 -10.63 -21.69
CA SER A 54 13.05 -12.02 -21.92
C SER A 54 13.49 -12.54 -23.29
N ARG A 55 13.48 -11.70 -24.31
CA ARG A 55 13.98 -12.06 -25.65
C ARG A 55 15.48 -12.35 -25.65
N LEU A 56 16.27 -11.51 -24.98
CA LEU A 56 17.71 -11.72 -24.85
C LEU A 56 18.03 -12.97 -24.02
N ALA A 57 17.28 -13.19 -22.92
CA ALA A 57 17.46 -14.35 -22.03
C ALA A 57 16.99 -15.68 -22.64
N ALA A 58 16.36 -15.68 -23.84
CA ALA A 58 16.03 -16.88 -24.58
C ALA A 58 17.29 -17.59 -25.16
N ASP A 59 18.44 -16.92 -25.17
CA ASP A 59 19.73 -17.51 -25.48
C ASP A 59 20.27 -18.24 -24.23
N ASP A 60 20.46 -19.55 -24.32
CA ASP A 60 20.93 -20.41 -23.22
C ASP A 60 22.27 -19.95 -22.65
N SER A 61 23.11 -19.32 -23.46
CA SER A 61 24.41 -18.78 -23.01
C SER A 61 24.27 -17.66 -21.96
N LEU A 62 23.16 -16.94 -21.97
CA LEU A 62 22.87 -15.83 -21.06
C LEU A 62 22.15 -16.27 -19.77
N GLN A 63 21.58 -17.48 -19.75
CA GLN A 63 20.90 -18.03 -18.56
C GLN A 63 21.87 -18.37 -17.42
N THR A 64 23.16 -18.51 -17.70
CA THR A 64 24.20 -18.70 -16.68
C THR A 64 24.47 -17.46 -15.83
N ASN A 65 23.89 -16.31 -16.20
CA ASN A 65 24.05 -15.07 -15.44
C ASN A 65 23.45 -15.23 -14.02
N PRO A 66 24.16 -14.79 -12.95
CA PRO A 66 23.71 -14.94 -11.56
C PRO A 66 22.32 -14.40 -11.25
N PHE A 67 21.81 -13.46 -12.03
CA PHE A 67 20.47 -12.90 -11.87
C PHE A 67 19.34 -13.83 -12.31
N PHE A 68 19.61 -14.84 -13.13
CA PHE A 68 18.66 -15.81 -13.65
C PHE A 68 18.86 -17.21 -13.06
N ALA A 69 20.05 -17.48 -12.52
CA ALA A 69 20.41 -18.80 -12.02
C ALA A 69 19.45 -19.25 -10.90
N ALA A 70 18.70 -20.32 -11.17
CA ALA A 70 17.89 -20.97 -10.15
C ALA A 70 18.82 -21.64 -9.11
N ARG A 71 18.70 -21.23 -7.85
CA ARG A 71 19.41 -21.83 -6.71
C ARG A 71 18.41 -22.57 -5.82
N PRO A 72 18.87 -23.55 -5.03
CA PRO A 72 18.04 -24.08 -3.95
C PRO A 72 17.65 -22.94 -3.01
N VAL A 73 16.34 -22.68 -2.89
CA VAL A 73 15.84 -21.54 -2.12
C VAL A 73 15.83 -21.90 -0.63
N LYS A 74 16.79 -21.36 0.12
CA LYS A 74 16.89 -21.52 1.57
C LYS A 74 16.75 -20.20 2.32
N LYS A 75 17.15 -19.08 1.71
CA LYS A 75 17.15 -17.76 2.33
C LYS A 75 16.33 -16.79 1.49
N ILE A 76 15.21 -16.36 2.02
CA ILE A 76 14.26 -15.50 1.32
C ILE A 76 14.23 -14.12 1.97
N CYS A 77 14.28 -13.07 1.16
CA CYS A 77 14.01 -11.71 1.59
C CYS A 77 12.64 -11.27 1.08
N VAL A 78 11.73 -10.97 2.00
CA VAL A 78 10.39 -10.44 1.69
C VAL A 78 10.37 -8.94 1.88
N VAL A 79 10.18 -8.20 0.81
CA VAL A 79 10.07 -6.73 0.82
C VAL A 79 8.59 -6.37 0.94
N VAL A 80 8.20 -5.79 2.07
CA VAL A 80 6.81 -5.45 2.37
C VAL A 80 6.58 -3.96 2.24
N ILE A 81 5.71 -3.54 1.31
CA ILE A 81 5.47 -2.13 0.98
C ILE A 81 4.14 -1.67 1.59
N THR A 82 4.20 -0.86 2.64
CA THR A 82 3.04 -0.28 3.34
C THR A 82 3.08 1.24 3.35
N ALA A 83 1.99 1.88 3.76
CA ALA A 83 1.97 3.32 3.99
C ALA A 83 2.72 3.72 5.29
N ASP A 84 3.16 4.97 5.34
CA ASP A 84 3.71 5.57 6.57
C ASP A 84 2.61 5.94 7.57
N ARG A 85 1.42 6.28 7.09
CA ARG A 85 0.29 6.77 7.89
C ARG A 85 -0.89 5.81 7.84
N GLY A 86 -1.71 5.83 8.88
CA GLY A 86 -3.00 5.14 8.93
C GLY A 86 -4.11 5.90 8.19
N LEU A 87 -5.35 5.55 8.48
CA LEU A 87 -6.57 6.13 7.90
C LEU A 87 -6.74 5.88 6.40
N CYS A 88 -6.19 4.77 5.91
CA CYS A 88 -6.33 4.25 4.54
C CYS A 88 -7.11 2.92 4.51
N GLY A 89 -8.13 2.78 5.35
CA GLY A 89 -8.92 1.55 5.45
C GLY A 89 -8.07 0.34 5.81
N ALA A 90 -8.34 -0.77 5.15
CA ALA A 90 -7.66 -2.04 5.37
C ALA A 90 -6.33 -2.20 4.59
N PHE A 91 -5.88 -1.17 3.86
CA PHE A 91 -4.69 -1.20 3.01
C PHE A 91 -3.46 -1.81 3.71
N ASN A 92 -3.05 -1.24 4.84
CA ASN A 92 -1.88 -1.73 5.57
C ASN A 92 -2.10 -3.11 6.20
N THR A 93 -3.27 -3.34 6.79
CA THR A 93 -3.60 -4.60 7.48
C THR A 93 -3.63 -5.77 6.51
N ASN A 94 -4.17 -5.57 5.32
CA ASN A 94 -4.24 -6.62 4.31
C ASN A 94 -2.85 -7.02 3.79
N ILE A 95 -1.98 -6.06 3.46
CA ILE A 95 -0.59 -6.34 3.05
C ILE A 95 0.18 -7.07 4.16
N ILE A 96 0.07 -6.59 5.40
CA ILE A 96 0.79 -7.18 6.53
C ILE A 96 0.31 -8.63 6.75
N ARG A 97 -1.00 -8.89 6.62
CA ARG A 97 -1.57 -10.23 6.74
C ARG A 97 -1.04 -11.16 5.66
N GLU A 98 -1.03 -10.69 4.40
CA GLU A 98 -0.50 -11.47 3.27
C GLU A 98 0.99 -11.77 3.45
N ALA A 99 1.79 -10.76 3.75
CA ALA A 99 3.21 -10.95 4.02
C ALA A 99 3.45 -11.93 5.18
N THR A 100 2.64 -11.87 6.23
CA THR A 100 2.73 -12.82 7.36
C THR A 100 2.35 -14.24 6.93
N SER A 101 1.31 -14.40 6.09
CA SER A 101 0.92 -15.70 5.54
C SER A 101 2.04 -16.30 4.71
N TYR A 102 2.58 -15.53 3.77
CA TYR A 102 3.70 -15.92 2.92
C TYR A 102 4.93 -16.35 3.75
N ILE A 103 5.32 -15.54 4.74
CA ILE A 103 6.46 -15.85 5.61
C ILE A 103 6.25 -17.16 6.36
N ASN A 104 5.04 -17.39 6.91
CA ASN A 104 4.73 -18.59 7.66
C ASN A 104 4.73 -19.85 6.77
N GLU A 105 4.31 -19.73 5.52
CA GLU A 105 4.34 -20.83 4.55
C GLU A 105 5.78 -21.20 4.17
N GLU A 106 6.61 -20.21 3.87
CA GLU A 106 8.01 -20.45 3.51
C GLU A 106 8.84 -20.99 4.71
N GLN A 107 8.51 -20.55 5.94
CA GLN A 107 9.14 -21.10 7.15
C GLN A 107 8.77 -22.57 7.42
N LYS A 108 7.56 -22.99 7.06
CA LYS A 108 7.17 -24.42 7.12
C LYS A 108 7.96 -25.28 6.14
N ASN A 109 8.40 -24.71 5.04
CA ASN A 109 9.24 -25.34 4.03
C ASN A 109 10.76 -25.28 4.37
N GLU A 110 11.10 -25.07 5.65
CA GLU A 110 12.47 -24.95 6.16
C GLU A 110 13.27 -23.78 5.60
N GLY A 111 12.59 -22.80 5.00
CA GLY A 111 13.19 -21.56 4.50
C GLY A 111 13.49 -20.57 5.64
N SER A 112 14.66 -19.97 5.65
CA SER A 112 14.96 -18.81 6.49
C SER A 112 14.42 -17.55 5.82
N VAL A 113 13.41 -16.92 6.45
CA VAL A 113 12.78 -15.71 5.89
C VAL A 113 13.18 -14.49 6.68
N SER A 114 13.67 -13.48 5.98
CA SER A 114 13.93 -12.15 6.50
C SER A 114 13.06 -11.11 5.81
N VAL A 115 12.79 -10.00 6.52
CA VAL A 115 11.86 -8.97 6.06
C VAL A 115 12.60 -7.66 5.82
N PHE A 116 12.36 -7.06 4.67
CA PHE A 116 12.73 -5.66 4.39
C PHE A 116 11.45 -4.81 4.39
N THR A 117 11.39 -3.78 5.22
CA THR A 117 10.15 -3.01 5.39
C THR A 117 10.23 -1.66 4.69
N LEU A 118 9.24 -1.38 3.84
CA LEU A 118 9.00 -0.06 3.24
C LEU A 118 7.72 0.52 3.84
N GLY A 119 7.86 1.70 4.45
CA GLY A 119 6.78 2.38 5.16
C GLY A 119 6.70 2.04 6.65
N LYS A 120 6.29 3.03 7.42
CA LYS A 120 6.28 2.97 8.89
C LYS A 120 5.38 1.86 9.43
N LYS A 121 4.24 1.55 8.76
CA LYS A 121 3.29 0.57 9.28
C LYS A 121 3.81 -0.86 9.25
N ALA A 122 4.54 -1.27 8.20
CA ALA A 122 5.25 -2.54 8.18
C ALA A 122 6.37 -2.56 9.23
N THR A 123 7.17 -1.50 9.29
CA THR A 123 8.25 -1.39 10.27
C THR A 123 7.74 -1.53 11.69
N ASP A 124 6.68 -0.80 12.07
CA ASP A 124 6.08 -0.86 13.41
C ASP A 124 5.50 -2.26 13.75
N TYR A 125 5.01 -2.98 12.74
CA TYR A 125 4.44 -4.31 12.93
C TYR A 125 5.51 -5.38 13.12
N PHE A 126 6.47 -5.46 12.19
CA PHE A 126 7.47 -6.51 12.17
C PHE A 126 8.55 -6.32 13.26
N SER A 127 8.93 -5.07 13.61
CA SER A 127 9.90 -4.81 14.67
C SER A 127 9.40 -5.13 16.08
N LYS A 128 8.08 -5.21 16.28
CA LYS A 128 7.49 -5.60 17.57
C LYS A 128 7.28 -7.11 17.73
N ARG A 129 7.67 -7.90 16.74
CA ARG A 129 7.50 -9.34 16.68
C ARG A 129 8.83 -10.00 16.30
N ASN A 130 8.95 -11.30 16.53
CA ASN A 130 10.19 -12.04 16.29
C ASN A 130 10.48 -12.30 14.80
N TYR A 131 10.52 -11.21 13.98
CA TYR A 131 10.93 -11.28 12.58
C TYR A 131 12.33 -10.71 12.40
N THR A 132 13.15 -11.37 11.58
CA THR A 132 14.47 -10.86 11.20
C THR A 132 14.32 -9.72 10.21
N ILE A 133 14.59 -8.47 10.64
CA ILE A 133 14.51 -7.30 9.78
C ILE A 133 15.89 -7.01 9.21
N GLN A 134 16.01 -7.07 7.88
CA GLN A 134 17.26 -6.80 7.14
C GLN A 134 17.47 -5.32 6.81
N GLY A 135 16.39 -4.57 6.79
CA GLY A 135 16.42 -3.14 6.52
C GLY A 135 15.04 -2.50 6.57
N LYS A 136 15.03 -1.18 6.65
CA LYS A 136 13.80 -0.39 6.71
C LYS A 136 13.98 0.96 6.02
N ILE A 137 12.99 1.37 5.24
CA ILE A 137 12.88 2.72 4.67
C ILE A 137 11.51 3.29 5.06
N VAL A 138 11.49 4.44 5.73
CA VAL A 138 10.26 5.12 6.16
C VAL A 138 10.19 6.51 5.55
N GLY A 139 8.97 7.06 5.41
CA GLY A 139 8.79 8.41 4.87
C GLY A 139 8.77 8.48 3.34
N LEU A 140 8.87 7.35 2.65
CA LEU A 140 9.04 7.24 1.20
C LEU A 140 7.89 7.89 0.41
N PHE A 141 6.65 7.72 0.86
CA PHE A 141 5.46 8.21 0.16
C PHE A 141 5.17 9.71 0.40
N GLY A 142 5.98 10.39 1.18
CA GLY A 142 5.92 11.84 1.35
C GLY A 142 6.34 12.59 0.08
N SER A 143 7.46 12.18 -0.51
CA SER A 143 8.02 12.63 -1.80
C SER A 143 8.63 11.42 -2.51
N LEU A 144 7.79 10.71 -3.27
CA LEU A 144 8.26 9.51 -3.98
C LEU A 144 9.10 9.92 -5.21
N GLU A 145 10.40 9.63 -5.15
CA GLU A 145 11.40 9.92 -6.19
C GLU A 145 12.07 8.63 -6.66
N TYR A 146 12.55 8.63 -7.90
CA TYR A 146 13.25 7.47 -8.47
C TYR A 146 14.54 7.11 -7.72
N GLN A 147 15.14 8.07 -7.02
CA GLN A 147 16.33 7.84 -6.20
C GLN A 147 16.08 6.83 -5.08
N SER A 148 14.88 6.78 -4.53
CA SER A 148 14.47 5.78 -3.53
C SER A 148 14.56 4.34 -4.06
N THR A 149 14.31 4.16 -5.36
CA THR A 149 14.48 2.89 -6.05
C THR A 149 15.94 2.46 -6.11
N THR A 150 16.83 3.42 -6.39
CA THR A 150 18.28 3.16 -6.44
C THR A 150 18.81 2.78 -5.06
N GLN A 151 18.32 3.41 -4.00
CA GLN A 151 18.68 3.04 -2.63
C GLN A 151 18.28 1.59 -2.33
N LEU A 152 17.02 1.22 -2.61
CA LEU A 152 16.53 -0.14 -2.38
C LEU A 152 17.28 -1.18 -3.21
N TYR A 153 17.56 -0.87 -4.48
CA TYR A 153 18.36 -1.71 -5.35
C TYR A 153 19.76 -1.98 -4.77
N ASN A 154 20.43 -0.93 -4.31
CA ASN A 154 21.79 -1.02 -3.76
C ASN A 154 21.83 -1.78 -2.42
N GLU A 155 20.73 -1.81 -1.67
CA GLU A 155 20.66 -2.58 -0.43
C GLU A 155 20.32 -4.07 -0.66
N LEU A 156 19.51 -4.40 -1.66
CA LEU A 156 19.03 -5.77 -1.88
C LEU A 156 19.91 -6.58 -2.84
N VAL A 157 20.30 -5.98 -3.96
CA VAL A 157 20.94 -6.73 -5.04
C VAL A 157 22.34 -7.25 -4.68
N PRO A 158 23.23 -6.47 -4.02
CA PRO A 158 24.53 -6.99 -3.58
C PRO A 158 24.41 -8.18 -2.62
N LYS A 159 23.40 -8.19 -1.73
CA LYS A 159 23.13 -9.28 -0.80
C LYS A 159 22.65 -10.55 -1.51
N TYR A 160 21.87 -10.40 -2.57
CA TYR A 160 21.51 -11.52 -3.44
C TYR A 160 22.72 -12.09 -4.17
N LEU A 161 23.57 -11.26 -4.75
CA LEU A 161 24.77 -11.68 -5.48
C LEU A 161 25.80 -12.35 -4.54
N SER A 162 25.92 -11.90 -3.29
CA SER A 162 26.80 -12.51 -2.28
C SER A 162 26.26 -13.82 -1.69
N GLY A 163 25.02 -14.24 -2.04
CA GLY A 163 24.41 -15.46 -1.49
C GLY A 163 23.84 -15.29 -0.07
N GLU A 164 23.68 -14.05 0.41
CA GLU A 164 22.94 -13.80 1.65
C GLU A 164 21.44 -14.08 1.46
N PHE A 165 20.90 -13.86 0.25
CA PHE A 165 19.57 -14.23 -0.18
C PHE A 165 19.60 -15.09 -1.44
N ASP A 166 18.73 -16.11 -1.50
CA ASP A 166 18.49 -16.93 -2.69
C ASP A 166 17.28 -16.43 -3.50
N LYS A 167 16.34 -15.74 -2.82
CA LYS A 167 15.11 -15.22 -3.43
C LYS A 167 14.72 -13.89 -2.81
N ILE A 168 14.26 -12.95 -3.63
CA ILE A 168 13.70 -11.67 -3.18
C ILE A 168 12.31 -11.51 -3.76
N ILE A 169 11.32 -11.29 -2.87
CA ILE A 169 9.91 -11.11 -3.21
C ILE A 169 9.45 -9.71 -2.79
N LEU A 170 8.72 -9.02 -3.67
CA LEU A 170 8.01 -7.77 -3.36
C LEU A 170 6.55 -8.07 -3.07
N ILE A 171 6.04 -7.67 -1.91
CA ILE A 171 4.61 -7.75 -1.56
C ILE A 171 4.06 -6.34 -1.46
N TYR A 172 3.13 -6.01 -2.36
CA TYR A 172 2.56 -4.66 -2.44
C TYR A 172 1.12 -4.69 -2.97
N ASN A 173 0.41 -3.55 -2.88
CA ASN A 173 -0.89 -3.37 -3.51
C ASN A 173 -0.72 -2.79 -4.92
N GLU A 174 -1.14 -3.55 -5.92
CA GLU A 174 -1.31 -3.07 -7.29
C GLU A 174 -2.57 -2.23 -7.40
N PHE A 175 -2.47 -1.09 -8.08
CA PHE A 175 -3.60 -0.22 -8.37
C PHE A 175 -4.39 -0.74 -9.57
N VAL A 176 -5.60 -1.27 -9.33
CA VAL A 176 -6.51 -1.74 -10.38
C VAL A 176 -7.48 -0.65 -10.79
N SER A 177 -8.15 -0.04 -9.80
CA SER A 177 -9.10 1.05 -10.00
C SER A 177 -9.21 1.93 -8.76
N MET A 178 -9.99 3.01 -8.83
CA MET A 178 -10.21 3.88 -7.66
C MET A 178 -10.89 3.17 -6.47
N ILE A 179 -11.54 2.04 -6.70
CA ILE A 179 -12.26 1.29 -5.65
C ILE A 179 -11.53 0.00 -5.30
N GLN A 180 -10.80 -0.57 -6.25
CA GLN A 180 -10.21 -1.89 -6.12
C GLN A 180 -8.69 -1.84 -6.15
N GLN A 181 -8.06 -2.41 -5.13
CA GLN A 181 -6.64 -2.71 -5.07
C GLN A 181 -6.47 -4.22 -4.96
N LYS A 182 -5.40 -4.74 -5.54
CA LYS A 182 -5.04 -6.16 -5.47
C LYS A 182 -3.66 -6.29 -4.82
N ILE A 183 -3.56 -7.14 -3.80
CA ILE A 183 -2.24 -7.51 -3.26
C ILE A 183 -1.59 -8.45 -4.25
N VAL A 184 -0.35 -8.19 -4.56
CA VAL A 184 0.46 -9.01 -5.46
C VAL A 184 1.78 -9.34 -4.81
N GLU A 185 2.24 -10.55 -5.08
CA GLU A 185 3.55 -11.08 -4.74
C GLU A 185 4.34 -11.18 -6.03
N VAL A 186 5.39 -10.39 -6.14
CA VAL A 186 6.21 -10.34 -7.36
C VAL A 186 7.64 -10.76 -7.01
N GLN A 187 8.10 -11.81 -7.64
CA GLN A 187 9.49 -12.21 -7.53
C GLN A 187 10.38 -11.18 -8.24
N LEU A 188 11.30 -10.57 -7.50
CA LEU A 188 12.29 -9.64 -8.03
C LEU A 188 13.54 -10.38 -8.48
N LEU A 189 14.02 -11.32 -7.65
CA LEU A 189 15.20 -12.14 -7.90
C LEU A 189 15.00 -13.57 -7.39
N PRO A 190 15.51 -14.59 -8.11
CA PRO A 190 16.03 -14.48 -9.47
C PRO A 190 15.00 -13.92 -10.44
N VAL A 191 15.46 -13.26 -11.51
CA VAL A 191 14.56 -12.66 -12.52
C VAL A 191 13.76 -13.78 -13.17
N PRO A 192 12.41 -13.75 -13.09
CA PRO A 192 11.59 -14.77 -13.74
C PRO A 192 11.70 -14.63 -15.25
N LEU A 193 12.06 -15.73 -15.92
CA LEU A 193 12.00 -15.79 -17.37
C LEU A 193 10.52 -15.85 -17.80
N ILE A 194 10.09 -14.86 -18.56
CA ILE A 194 8.77 -14.90 -19.18
C ILE A 194 8.88 -15.83 -20.39
N GLU A 195 8.11 -16.90 -20.38
CA GLU A 195 7.99 -17.76 -21.56
C GLU A 195 7.46 -16.91 -22.74
N THR A 196 8.37 -16.57 -23.65
CA THR A 196 7.99 -15.89 -24.90
C THR A 196 7.26 -16.87 -25.78
N LYS A 197 6.07 -16.48 -26.25
CA LYS A 197 5.29 -17.27 -27.20
C LYS A 197 6.16 -17.54 -28.43
N GLU A 198 6.03 -18.75 -29.02
CA GLU A 198 6.84 -19.18 -30.16
C GLU A 198 6.81 -18.21 -31.36
N GLU A 199 5.71 -17.48 -31.54
CA GLU A 199 5.60 -16.44 -32.56
C GLU A 199 6.54 -15.25 -32.33
N GLU A 200 6.83 -14.89 -31.07
CA GLU A 200 7.75 -13.79 -30.73
C GLU A 200 9.23 -14.17 -30.89
N LYS A 201 9.56 -15.47 -30.80
CA LYS A 201 10.91 -15.98 -31.08
C LYS A 201 11.35 -15.74 -32.53
N LYS A 202 10.40 -15.76 -33.50
CA LYS A 202 10.67 -15.49 -34.93
C LYS A 202 11.08 -14.04 -35.21
N TYR A 203 10.68 -13.09 -34.37
CA TYR A 203 11.02 -11.66 -34.52
C TYR A 203 12.34 -11.26 -33.85
N SER A 204 12.97 -12.13 -33.06
CA SER A 204 14.26 -11.84 -32.41
C SER A 204 15.42 -11.75 -33.40
N SER A 205 15.30 -12.37 -34.61
CA SER A 205 16.29 -12.33 -35.67
C SER A 205 16.45 -10.98 -36.37
N ASN A 206 15.61 -9.98 -36.07
CA ASN A 206 15.59 -8.71 -36.78
C ASN A 206 16.28 -7.55 -36.02
N TYR A 207 16.88 -7.80 -34.86
CA TYR A 207 17.59 -6.77 -34.11
C TYR A 207 19.07 -6.79 -34.42
N ILE A 208 19.65 -5.62 -34.67
CA ILE A 208 21.09 -5.39 -34.74
C ILE A 208 21.52 -4.94 -33.35
N PHE A 209 22.43 -5.70 -32.73
CA PHE A 209 22.92 -5.40 -31.38
C PHE A 209 24.26 -4.60 -31.48
N GLU A 210 24.27 -3.43 -30.87
CA GLU A 210 25.48 -2.60 -30.76
C GLU A 210 25.74 -2.26 -29.29
N PRO A 211 26.92 -2.53 -28.72
CA PRO A 211 28.08 -3.16 -29.37
C PRO A 211 27.91 -4.68 -29.56
N ASP A 212 27.32 -5.40 -28.63
CA ASP A 212 27.06 -6.84 -28.65
C ASP A 212 25.90 -7.21 -27.73
N GLN A 213 25.36 -8.40 -27.90
CA GLN A 213 24.19 -8.89 -27.16
C GLN A 213 24.42 -9.00 -25.65
N LEU A 214 25.64 -9.46 -25.24
CA LEU A 214 25.99 -9.65 -23.83
C LEU A 214 26.06 -8.32 -23.08
N SER A 215 26.75 -7.33 -23.64
CA SER A 215 26.89 -5.99 -23.05
C SER A 215 25.52 -5.31 -22.88
N ILE A 216 24.64 -5.46 -23.87
CA ILE A 216 23.27 -4.94 -23.78
C ILE A 216 22.51 -5.66 -22.67
N PHE A 217 22.58 -6.98 -22.60
CA PHE A 217 21.93 -7.80 -21.59
C PHE A 217 22.36 -7.40 -20.17
N GLU A 218 23.68 -7.32 -19.93
CA GLU A 218 24.23 -6.89 -18.65
C GLU A 218 23.82 -5.48 -18.25
N SER A 219 23.67 -4.56 -19.20
CA SER A 219 23.22 -3.20 -18.95
C SER A 219 21.71 -3.10 -18.67
N LEU A 220 20.92 -4.03 -19.23
CA LEU A 220 19.46 -4.04 -19.09
C LEU A 220 18.98 -4.63 -17.74
N ILE A 221 19.69 -5.61 -17.18
CA ILE A 221 19.32 -6.26 -15.93
C ILE A 221 19.16 -5.25 -14.77
N PRO A 222 20.16 -4.40 -14.46
CA PRO A 222 20.02 -3.40 -13.41
C PRO A 222 18.88 -2.40 -13.69
N LYS A 223 18.68 -2.03 -14.94
CA LYS A 223 17.59 -1.14 -15.36
C LYS A 223 16.25 -1.82 -15.14
N HIS A 224 16.10 -3.09 -15.55
CA HIS A 224 14.89 -3.89 -15.35
C HIS A 224 14.52 -3.98 -13.86
N LEU A 225 15.46 -4.37 -13.00
CA LEU A 225 15.24 -4.49 -11.56
C LEU A 225 14.81 -3.16 -10.93
N LYS A 226 15.49 -2.06 -11.25
CA LYS A 226 15.13 -0.72 -10.80
C LYS A 226 13.73 -0.32 -11.28
N VAL A 227 13.37 -0.64 -12.51
CA VAL A 227 12.05 -0.34 -13.07
C VAL A 227 10.94 -1.16 -12.40
N GLN A 228 11.20 -2.45 -12.10
CA GLN A 228 10.24 -3.28 -11.35
C GLN A 228 10.01 -2.72 -9.92
N ILE A 229 11.07 -2.37 -9.22
CA ILE A 229 10.97 -1.72 -7.90
C ILE A 229 10.17 -0.40 -8.02
N TRP A 230 10.51 0.44 -9.00
CA TRP A 230 9.83 1.71 -9.24
C TRP A 230 8.35 1.54 -9.51
N ARG A 231 7.99 0.57 -10.35
CA ARG A 231 6.60 0.21 -10.62
C ARG A 231 5.88 -0.19 -9.34
N ALA A 232 6.46 -1.07 -8.53
CA ALA A 232 5.87 -1.50 -7.26
C ALA A 232 5.60 -0.32 -6.31
N LEU A 233 6.53 0.64 -6.23
CA LEU A 233 6.38 1.83 -5.41
C LEU A 233 5.28 2.77 -5.94
N LEU A 234 5.21 2.99 -7.25
CA LEU A 234 4.16 3.82 -7.88
C LEU A 234 2.77 3.19 -7.70
N GLU A 235 2.64 1.90 -7.96
CA GLU A 235 1.38 1.15 -7.81
C GLU A 235 0.91 1.19 -6.35
N SER A 236 1.81 0.90 -5.40
CA SER A 236 1.48 0.94 -3.97
C SER A 236 1.09 2.33 -3.49
N ASN A 237 1.74 3.39 -3.99
CA ASN A 237 1.39 4.77 -3.66
C ASN A 237 -0.01 5.14 -4.16
N ALA A 238 -0.33 4.80 -5.40
CA ALA A 238 -1.67 5.08 -5.95
C ALA A 238 -2.76 4.24 -5.26
N ALA A 239 -2.48 2.98 -4.96
CA ALA A 239 -3.38 2.11 -4.21
C ALA A 239 -3.64 2.65 -2.78
N GLU A 240 -2.62 3.16 -2.10
CA GLU A 240 -2.74 3.81 -0.79
C GLU A 240 -3.64 5.06 -0.85
N LEU A 241 -3.38 5.95 -1.82
CA LEU A 241 -4.16 7.18 -2.00
C LEU A 241 -5.62 6.89 -2.34
N SER A 242 -5.88 5.88 -3.15
CA SER A 242 -7.22 5.40 -3.48
C SER A 242 -7.94 4.83 -2.26
N ALA A 243 -7.28 3.94 -1.49
CA ALA A 243 -7.82 3.38 -0.26
C ALA A 243 -8.13 4.47 0.77
N ARG A 244 -7.25 5.47 0.91
CA ARG A 244 -7.45 6.64 1.77
C ARG A 244 -8.63 7.48 1.32
N MET A 245 -8.75 7.77 0.03
CA MET A 245 -9.87 8.53 -0.54
C MET A 245 -11.21 7.85 -0.18
N THR A 246 -11.33 6.54 -0.43
CA THR A 246 -12.53 5.75 -0.14
C THR A 246 -12.82 5.68 1.36
N ALA A 247 -11.81 5.45 2.20
CA ALA A 247 -11.96 5.42 3.65
C ALA A 247 -12.43 6.77 4.21
N MET A 248 -11.93 7.88 3.69
CA MET A 248 -12.33 9.22 4.12
C MET A 248 -13.71 9.60 3.61
N ASP A 249 -14.12 9.10 2.45
CA ASP A 249 -15.49 9.26 1.96
C ASP A 249 -16.50 8.57 2.86
N ASN A 250 -16.27 7.31 3.15
CA ASN A 250 -17.09 6.52 4.06
C ASN A 250 -17.15 7.17 5.46
N ALA A 251 -16.01 7.62 5.98
CA ALA A 251 -15.97 8.32 7.26
C ALA A 251 -16.75 9.63 7.26
N THR A 252 -16.75 10.37 6.14
CA THR A 252 -17.50 11.63 5.99
C THR A 252 -19.00 11.35 5.95
N THR A 253 -19.45 10.33 5.22
CA THR A 253 -20.85 9.90 5.13
C THR A 253 -21.35 9.42 6.48
N ASN A 254 -20.61 8.52 7.15
CA ASN A 254 -20.95 8.03 8.49
C ASN A 254 -21.06 9.17 9.53
N ALA A 255 -20.15 10.15 9.46
CA ALA A 255 -20.22 11.33 10.31
C ALA A 255 -21.47 12.15 10.06
N GLN A 256 -21.92 12.29 8.81
CA GLN A 256 -23.14 13.00 8.46
C GLN A 256 -24.40 12.31 9.02
N GLU A 257 -24.46 10.99 8.89
CA GLU A 257 -25.55 10.18 9.46
C GLU A 257 -25.60 10.29 10.98
N LEU A 258 -24.42 10.22 11.63
CA LEU A 258 -24.31 10.38 13.07
C LEU A 258 -24.76 11.77 13.54
N ILE A 259 -24.41 12.83 12.81
CA ILE A 259 -24.89 14.19 13.11
C ILE A 259 -26.43 14.25 13.02
N ARG A 260 -27.02 13.62 12.00
CA ARG A 260 -28.48 13.57 11.86
C ARG A 260 -29.15 12.86 13.06
N SER A 261 -28.65 11.70 13.44
CA SER A 261 -29.18 10.94 14.57
C SER A 261 -29.01 11.68 15.90
N LEU A 262 -27.86 12.33 16.12
CA LEU A 262 -27.62 13.13 17.33
C LEU A 262 -28.52 14.36 17.40
N ASN A 263 -28.82 15.03 16.29
CA ASN A 263 -29.74 16.15 16.25
C ASN A 263 -31.18 15.71 16.61
N LEU A 264 -31.63 14.56 16.10
CA LEU A 264 -32.95 14.00 16.50
C LEU A 264 -33.00 13.71 18.00
N LYS A 265 -31.93 13.06 18.53
CA LYS A 265 -31.84 12.79 19.96
C LYS A 265 -31.80 14.07 20.79
N TYR A 266 -31.02 15.07 20.37
CA TYR A 266 -30.95 16.36 21.03
C TYR A 266 -32.33 17.04 21.11
N ASN A 267 -33.09 17.07 20.02
CA ASN A 267 -34.41 17.67 19.97
C ASN A 267 -35.42 16.92 20.92
N LYS A 268 -35.36 15.58 20.92
CA LYS A 268 -36.18 14.76 21.81
C LYS A 268 -35.90 15.05 23.29
N GLU A 269 -34.64 15.02 23.68
CA GLU A 269 -34.21 15.31 25.06
C GLU A 269 -34.53 16.76 25.46
N ARG A 270 -34.38 17.72 24.54
CA ARG A 270 -34.73 19.12 24.77
C ARG A 270 -36.22 19.26 25.04
N GLN A 271 -37.09 18.61 24.21
CA GLN A 271 -38.54 18.64 24.42
C GLN A 271 -38.92 18.00 25.78
N ALA A 272 -38.31 16.87 26.13
CA ALA A 272 -38.55 16.22 27.40
C ALA A 272 -38.13 17.11 28.60
N ALA A 273 -36.97 17.80 28.49
CA ALA A 273 -36.53 18.74 29.51
C ALA A 273 -37.49 19.93 29.69
N ILE A 274 -37.92 20.54 28.58
CA ILE A 274 -38.92 21.63 28.63
C ILE A 274 -40.23 21.16 29.25
N THR A 275 -40.74 19.99 28.85
CA THR A 275 -41.96 19.43 29.38
C THR A 275 -41.83 19.19 30.90
N LYS A 276 -40.70 18.67 31.35
CA LYS A 276 -40.38 18.45 32.76
C LYS A 276 -40.40 19.75 33.54
N GLU A 277 -39.71 20.80 33.04
CA GLU A 277 -39.69 22.13 33.68
C GLU A 277 -41.09 22.74 33.77
N ILE A 278 -41.93 22.63 32.73
CA ILE A 278 -43.30 23.09 32.74
C ILE A 278 -44.12 22.34 33.80
N LEU A 279 -43.99 21.02 33.89
CA LEU A 279 -44.69 20.22 34.90
C LEU A 279 -44.24 20.57 36.31
N GLU A 280 -42.97 20.82 36.56
CA GLU A 280 -42.43 21.25 37.86
C GLU A 280 -43.00 22.62 38.25
N ILE A 281 -43.06 23.58 37.32
CA ILE A 281 -43.65 24.92 37.56
C ILE A 281 -45.15 24.80 37.87
N VAL A 282 -45.90 24.04 37.08
CA VAL A 282 -47.34 23.88 37.28
C VAL A 282 -47.64 23.16 38.62
N SER A 283 -46.86 22.12 38.93
CA SER A 283 -47.00 21.40 40.21
C SER A 283 -46.66 22.30 41.41
N GLY A 284 -45.62 23.10 41.32
CA GLY A 284 -45.28 24.09 42.35
C GLY A 284 -46.34 25.17 42.54
N ALA A 285 -46.90 25.70 41.45
CA ALA A 285 -47.99 26.68 41.48
C ALA A 285 -49.28 26.11 42.10
N ASN A 286 -49.61 24.84 41.79
CA ASN A 286 -50.76 24.17 42.39
C ASN A 286 -50.54 23.87 43.89
N ALA A 287 -49.35 23.51 44.32
CA ALA A 287 -49.03 23.32 45.73
C ALA A 287 -49.17 24.61 46.54
N LEU A 288 -48.76 25.77 45.96
CA LEU A 288 -48.92 27.08 46.58
C LEU A 288 -50.40 27.57 46.66
N LYS A 289 -51.31 27.07 45.83
CA LYS A 289 -52.72 27.38 45.88
C LYS A 289 -53.51 26.50 46.85
N ALA A 290 -52.98 25.35 47.22
CA ALA A 290 -53.61 24.37 48.10
C ALA A 290 -53.23 24.50 49.58
N GLY A 291 -52.26 25.37 49.94
CA GLY A 291 -51.86 25.79 51.29
C GLY A 291 -52.38 27.21 51.58
#